data_e7bb1ff1274ac7a0f479f1e0c49f6d42
#
_entry.id   e7bb1ff1274ac7a0f479f1e0c49f6d42
#
_cell.length_a   1.000
_cell.length_b   1.000
_cell.length_c   1.000
_cell.angle_alpha   90.00
_cell.angle_beta   90.00
_cell.angle_gamma   90.00
#
_symmetry.space_group_name_H-M   'P 1'
#
loop_
_entity.id
_entity.type
_entity.pdbx_description
1 polymer ?
#
loop_
_entity_poly.entity_id
_entity_poly.type
_entity_poly.pdbx_seq_one_letter_code
_entity_poly.pdbx_strand_id
1 'polypeptide(L)'
;MSYRHLEQYVHGLPAEGSFSIWAGPVEGPAWVTFRDREPHYAASTMKLALVIAAYRSAEAGTLDLDDTVAVHNCFASAAGGAPFSLDPGEDSDPEPWARQGQRVALRWLAYRSIVRSSNLATNLLLDAVGTSAVMAAVHAVGATDSVVARGIEDAEAREAGLQNLVTARDLALTLRALVTGTAAGRDSCEEIVSVLAAQQINDAIPAGLPPGTRVAHKSGWVEGISHDAAIVFPDDAPPFVVVVCTTSTLDESTGLGLIAAGARAAWSDRPQS
;
A
#
# COMPACT_ATOMS: atom_id res chain seq x y z
N MET A 1 0.50 -7.98 28.64
CA MET A 1 1.09 -9.07 27.80
C MET A 1 2.46 -8.60 27.35
N SER A 2 3.47 -9.49 27.26
CA SER A 2 4.80 -9.16 26.73
C SER A 2 4.82 -9.59 25.26
N TYR A 3 5.19 -8.69 24.35
CA TYR A 3 5.33 -8.94 22.90
C TYR A 3 6.80 -9.22 22.59
N ARG A 4 7.32 -10.31 23.17
CA ARG A 4 8.75 -10.64 23.22
C ARG A 4 9.39 -10.81 21.84
N HIS A 5 8.70 -11.46 20.90
CA HIS A 5 9.26 -11.69 19.57
C HIS A 5 9.33 -10.39 18.76
N LEU A 6 8.31 -9.52 18.87
CA LEU A 6 8.32 -8.20 18.25
C LEU A 6 9.38 -7.29 18.88
N GLU A 7 9.53 -7.30 20.19
CA GLU A 7 10.59 -6.55 20.89
C GLU A 7 11.98 -7.04 20.46
N GLN A 8 12.20 -8.35 20.38
CA GLN A 8 13.45 -8.92 19.86
C GLN A 8 13.70 -8.56 18.39
N TYR A 9 12.66 -8.59 17.55
CA TYR A 9 12.76 -8.16 16.16
C TYR A 9 13.23 -6.71 16.05
N VAL A 10 12.61 -5.80 16.80
CA VAL A 10 12.99 -4.37 16.80
C VAL A 10 14.43 -4.16 17.26
N HIS A 11 14.87 -4.87 18.31
CA HIS A 11 16.27 -4.79 18.79
C HIS A 11 17.28 -5.39 17.81
N GLY A 12 16.85 -6.30 16.93
CA GLY A 12 17.67 -6.92 15.90
C GLY A 12 17.74 -6.17 14.58
N LEU A 13 17.01 -5.04 14.43
CA LEU A 13 17.04 -4.24 13.20
C LEU A 13 18.44 -3.65 12.98
N PRO A 14 18.89 -3.54 11.71
CA PRO A 14 20.18 -2.93 11.39
C PRO A 14 20.27 -1.50 11.91
N ALA A 15 21.48 -1.10 12.30
CA ALA A 15 21.74 0.27 12.76
C ALA A 15 21.76 1.29 11.60
N GLU A 16 22.11 0.82 10.40
CA GLU A 16 22.14 1.63 9.20
C GLU A 16 20.82 1.53 8.44
N GLY A 17 20.28 2.69 8.04
CA GLY A 17 18.98 2.79 7.39
C GLY A 17 17.88 3.25 8.33
N SER A 18 16.69 3.39 7.76
CA SER A 18 15.46 3.74 8.46
C SER A 18 14.48 2.57 8.38
N PHE A 19 14.05 2.11 9.54
CA PHE A 19 13.14 0.98 9.70
C PHE A 19 11.98 1.40 10.60
N SER A 20 10.76 1.12 10.16
CA SER A 20 9.56 1.40 10.93
C SER A 20 8.68 0.17 10.99
N ILE A 21 8.07 -0.08 12.15
CA ILE A 21 7.06 -1.13 12.31
C ILE A 21 5.85 -0.59 13.07
N TRP A 22 4.69 -1.05 12.66
CA TRP A 22 3.47 -1.04 13.44
C TRP A 22 2.88 -2.46 13.42
N ALA A 23 2.62 -3.04 14.59
CA ALA A 23 1.95 -4.34 14.71
C ALA A 23 0.92 -4.30 15.83
N GLY A 24 -0.29 -4.79 15.58
CA GLY A 24 -1.34 -4.76 16.57
C GLY A 24 -2.71 -5.20 16.08
N PRO A 25 -3.73 -5.19 16.96
CA PRO A 25 -5.08 -5.60 16.63
C PRO A 25 -5.74 -4.58 15.70
N VAL A 26 -6.85 -4.99 15.07
CA VAL A 26 -7.71 -4.08 14.29
C VAL A 26 -8.25 -2.96 15.18
N GLU A 27 -8.63 -3.24 16.40
CA GLU A 27 -9.13 -2.26 17.38
C GLU A 27 -8.28 -2.30 18.64
N GLY A 28 -8.08 -1.13 19.26
CA GLY A 28 -7.25 -0.99 20.46
C GLY A 28 -5.81 -0.54 20.17
N PRO A 29 -4.93 -0.56 21.20
CA PRO A 29 -3.54 -0.12 21.08
C PRO A 29 -2.69 -1.12 20.29
N ALA A 30 -1.66 -0.62 19.63
CA ALA A 30 -0.64 -1.46 19.01
C ALA A 30 0.03 -2.38 20.06
N TRP A 31 0.46 -3.56 19.63
CA TRP A 31 1.32 -4.44 20.42
C TRP A 31 2.73 -3.87 20.52
N VAL A 32 3.28 -3.46 19.37
CA VAL A 32 4.58 -2.81 19.25
C VAL A 32 4.53 -1.77 18.14
N THR A 33 5.19 -0.63 18.39
CA THR A 33 5.53 0.38 17.38
C THR A 33 7.00 0.72 17.50
N PHE A 34 7.64 0.97 16.36
CA PHE A 34 8.99 1.49 16.33
C PHE A 34 9.12 2.47 15.17
N ARG A 35 9.46 3.71 15.47
CA ARG A 35 9.54 4.81 14.49
C ARG A 35 8.34 4.88 13.54
N ASP A 36 7.16 4.52 14.01
CA ASP A 36 5.96 4.30 13.20
C ASP A 36 5.43 5.56 12.51
N ARG A 37 5.90 6.76 12.92
CA ARG A 37 5.62 8.04 12.28
C ARG A 37 6.77 8.56 11.39
N GLU A 38 7.85 7.82 11.25
CA GLU A 38 8.94 8.20 10.37
C GLU A 38 8.48 8.12 8.91
N PRO A 39 8.65 9.20 8.11
CA PRO A 39 8.23 9.19 6.72
C PRO A 39 9.18 8.38 5.85
N HIS A 40 8.61 7.55 4.98
CA HIS A 40 9.30 6.81 3.94
C HIS A 40 8.75 7.21 2.57
N TYR A 41 9.56 7.12 1.52
CA TYR A 41 9.04 7.19 0.16
C TYR A 41 8.05 6.04 -0.07
N ALA A 42 6.83 6.38 -0.48
CA ALA A 42 5.71 5.43 -0.44
C ALA A 42 5.86 4.20 -1.35
N ALA A 43 6.67 4.31 -2.41
CA ALA A 43 6.67 3.32 -3.48
C ALA A 43 5.22 2.92 -3.86
N SER A 44 4.95 1.65 -4.09
CA SER A 44 3.60 1.19 -4.47
C SER A 44 2.60 1.09 -3.32
N THR A 45 2.98 1.35 -2.06
CA THR A 45 2.00 1.35 -0.95
C THR A 45 1.01 2.51 -1.04
N MET A 46 1.34 3.62 -1.75
CA MET A 46 0.40 4.70 -2.04
C MET A 46 -0.86 4.25 -2.78
N LYS A 47 -0.78 3.14 -3.52
CA LYS A 47 -1.89 2.59 -4.32
C LYS A 47 -3.08 2.18 -3.46
N LEU A 48 -2.83 1.84 -2.18
CA LEU A 48 -3.87 1.57 -1.21
C LEU A 48 -4.79 2.80 -1.01
N ALA A 49 -4.21 3.97 -0.78
CA ALA A 49 -4.96 5.22 -0.63
C ALA A 49 -5.72 5.60 -1.90
N LEU A 50 -5.11 5.40 -3.07
CA LEU A 50 -5.74 5.67 -4.37
C LEU A 50 -6.97 4.80 -4.59
N VAL A 51 -6.90 3.50 -4.31
CA VAL A 51 -8.05 2.60 -4.49
C VAL A 51 -9.17 2.98 -3.52
N ILE A 52 -8.89 3.27 -2.26
CA ILE A 52 -9.89 3.76 -1.30
C ILE A 52 -10.55 5.05 -1.83
N ALA A 53 -9.76 6.00 -2.35
CA ALA A 53 -10.29 7.23 -2.92
C ALA A 53 -11.21 6.98 -4.12
N ALA A 54 -10.87 6.03 -4.99
CA ALA A 54 -11.72 5.66 -6.13
C ALA A 54 -13.09 5.14 -5.67
N TYR A 55 -13.12 4.23 -4.68
CA TYR A 55 -14.38 3.72 -4.13
C TYR A 55 -15.18 4.81 -3.40
N ARG A 56 -14.55 5.67 -2.63
CA ARG A 56 -15.22 6.82 -1.99
C ARG A 56 -15.81 7.80 -3.01
N SER A 57 -15.09 8.05 -4.11
CA SER A 57 -15.57 8.89 -5.21
C SER A 57 -16.79 8.27 -5.90
N ALA A 58 -16.81 6.96 -6.04
CA ALA A 58 -17.98 6.24 -6.58
C ALA A 58 -19.19 6.32 -5.64
N GLU A 59 -18.99 6.15 -4.35
CA GLU A 59 -20.06 6.32 -3.34
C GLU A 59 -20.62 7.74 -3.29
N ALA A 60 -19.76 8.72 -3.52
CA ALA A 60 -20.16 10.14 -3.60
C ALA A 60 -20.84 10.49 -4.95
N GLY A 61 -20.88 9.57 -5.92
CA GLY A 61 -21.44 9.80 -7.25
C GLY A 61 -20.62 10.73 -8.13
N THR A 62 -19.34 10.96 -7.80
CA THR A 62 -18.42 11.80 -8.59
C THR A 62 -17.61 10.97 -9.60
N LEU A 63 -17.67 9.64 -9.50
CA LEU A 63 -17.01 8.68 -10.37
C LEU A 63 -17.93 7.45 -10.47
N ASP A 64 -17.87 6.71 -11.58
CA ASP A 64 -18.43 5.37 -11.67
C ASP A 64 -17.29 4.38 -11.94
N LEU A 65 -17.10 3.40 -11.06
CA LEU A 65 -16.03 2.41 -11.21
C LEU A 65 -16.21 1.51 -12.44
N ASP A 66 -17.41 1.44 -12.99
CA ASP A 66 -17.73 0.68 -14.21
C ASP A 66 -17.59 1.54 -15.46
N ASP A 67 -17.39 2.86 -15.33
CA ASP A 67 -17.00 3.72 -16.43
C ASP A 67 -15.65 3.29 -17.01
N THR A 68 -15.55 3.43 -18.33
CA THR A 68 -14.34 3.02 -19.04
C THR A 68 -13.49 4.24 -19.44
N VAL A 69 -12.17 4.08 -19.33
CA VAL A 69 -11.19 5.06 -19.81
C VAL A 69 -10.29 4.45 -20.88
N ALA A 70 -9.75 5.29 -21.77
CA ALA A 70 -8.77 4.84 -22.75
C ALA A 70 -7.44 4.51 -22.03
N VAL A 71 -6.83 3.39 -22.37
CA VAL A 71 -5.48 3.07 -21.90
C VAL A 71 -4.47 3.82 -22.75
N HIS A 72 -3.71 4.71 -22.12
CA HIS A 72 -2.65 5.51 -22.75
C HIS A 72 -1.43 5.58 -21.83
N ASN A 73 -0.31 6.01 -22.39
CA ASN A 73 0.92 6.24 -21.65
C ASN A 73 1.43 7.67 -21.91
N CYS A 74 0.63 8.65 -21.53
CA CYS A 74 0.99 10.06 -21.58
C CYS A 74 0.23 10.78 -20.47
N PHE A 75 0.94 11.29 -19.45
CA PHE A 75 0.36 11.85 -18.23
C PHE A 75 0.85 13.28 -18.02
N ALA A 76 -0.02 14.12 -17.46
CA ALA A 76 0.37 15.47 -17.07
C ALA A 76 1.28 15.40 -15.81
N SER A 77 2.40 16.12 -15.84
CA SER A 77 3.23 16.25 -14.65
C SER A 77 2.53 17.09 -13.57
N ALA A 78 2.60 16.65 -12.33
CA ALA A 78 2.12 17.41 -11.18
C ALA A 78 2.91 18.73 -10.96
N ALA A 79 4.10 18.87 -11.54
CA ALA A 79 4.88 20.12 -11.56
C ALA A 79 4.36 21.13 -12.59
N GLY A 80 3.39 20.76 -13.45
CA GLY A 80 2.85 21.62 -14.50
C GLY A 80 3.73 21.77 -15.74
N GLY A 81 4.78 20.95 -15.85
CA GLY A 81 5.71 20.95 -16.98
C GLY A 81 5.25 20.09 -18.16
N ALA A 82 6.23 19.51 -18.87
CA ALA A 82 5.95 18.63 -20.01
C ALA A 82 5.22 17.35 -19.55
N PRO A 83 4.34 16.78 -20.39
CA PRO A 83 3.80 15.46 -20.13
C PRO A 83 4.91 14.40 -20.05
N PHE A 84 4.70 13.37 -19.21
CA PHE A 84 5.62 12.25 -19.07
C PHE A 84 4.97 10.92 -19.44
N SER A 85 5.80 9.93 -19.65
CA SER A 85 5.39 8.55 -19.96
C SER A 85 6.15 7.59 -19.04
N LEU A 86 5.52 6.46 -18.74
CA LEU A 86 6.12 5.38 -17.95
C LEU A 86 7.01 4.50 -18.82
N ASP A 87 8.00 3.84 -18.20
CA ASP A 87 8.77 2.78 -18.83
C ASP A 87 8.06 1.42 -18.63
N PRO A 88 7.68 0.72 -19.72
CA PRO A 88 7.11 -0.62 -19.61
C PRO A 88 8.01 -1.63 -18.91
N GLY A 89 9.33 -1.42 -18.92
CA GLY A 89 10.30 -2.29 -18.26
C GLY A 89 10.28 -2.18 -16.73
N GLU A 90 9.75 -1.08 -16.20
CA GLU A 90 9.62 -0.81 -14.76
C GLU A 90 8.23 -1.19 -14.21
N ASP A 91 7.32 -1.70 -15.05
CA ASP A 91 5.97 -2.12 -14.62
C ASP A 91 5.91 -3.64 -14.44
N SER A 92 5.47 -4.09 -13.28
CA SER A 92 5.33 -5.50 -12.93
C SER A 92 4.11 -6.20 -13.57
N ASP A 93 3.30 -5.46 -14.34
CA ASP A 93 2.07 -5.96 -14.96
C ASP A 93 1.98 -5.68 -16.46
N PRO A 94 2.17 -6.68 -17.34
CA PRO A 94 2.08 -6.48 -18.77
C PRO A 94 0.65 -6.29 -19.30
N GLU A 95 -0.38 -6.65 -18.53
CA GLU A 95 -1.78 -6.66 -19.00
C GLU A 95 -2.33 -5.27 -19.37
N PRO A 96 -2.12 -4.20 -18.58
CA PRO A 96 -2.54 -2.86 -19.00
C PRO A 96 -1.82 -2.39 -20.26
N TRP A 97 -0.54 -2.73 -20.42
CA TRP A 97 0.25 -2.38 -21.61
C TRP A 97 -0.26 -3.04 -22.87
N ALA A 98 -0.70 -4.29 -22.79
CA ALA A 98 -1.30 -5.01 -23.92
C ALA A 98 -2.66 -4.42 -24.35
N ARG A 99 -3.22 -3.51 -23.56
CA ARG A 99 -4.52 -2.86 -23.82
C ARG A 99 -4.40 -1.39 -24.28
N GLN A 100 -3.20 -0.92 -24.60
CA GLN A 100 -3.04 0.44 -25.12
C GLN A 100 -3.97 0.72 -26.30
N GLY A 101 -4.64 1.89 -26.26
CA GLY A 101 -5.66 2.30 -27.22
C GLY A 101 -7.05 1.66 -27.03
N GLN A 102 -7.18 0.65 -26.16
CA GLN A 102 -8.47 0.07 -25.80
C GLN A 102 -9.09 0.84 -24.62
N ARG A 103 -10.36 0.57 -24.35
CA ARG A 103 -11.04 1.11 -23.15
C ARG A 103 -11.20 0.02 -22.11
N VAL A 104 -10.94 0.36 -20.85
CA VAL A 104 -11.04 -0.53 -19.69
C VAL A 104 -11.79 0.15 -18.57
N ALA A 105 -12.49 -0.63 -17.72
CA ALA A 105 -13.20 -0.10 -16.58
C ALA A 105 -12.23 0.39 -15.48
N LEU A 106 -12.59 1.45 -14.75
CA LEU A 106 -11.82 1.95 -13.62
C LEU A 106 -11.67 0.91 -12.51
N ARG A 107 -12.69 0.09 -12.28
CA ARG A 107 -12.65 -1.06 -11.35
C ARG A 107 -11.52 -2.04 -11.72
N TRP A 108 -11.35 -2.32 -13.01
CA TRP A 108 -10.27 -3.19 -13.48
C TRP A 108 -8.90 -2.56 -13.25
N LEU A 109 -8.75 -1.24 -13.46
CA LEU A 109 -7.51 -0.52 -13.16
C LEU A 109 -7.19 -0.55 -11.65
N ALA A 110 -8.20 -0.33 -10.79
CA ALA A 110 -8.06 -0.46 -9.34
C ALA A 110 -7.57 -1.86 -8.94
N TYR A 111 -8.16 -2.90 -9.52
CA TYR A 111 -7.74 -4.29 -9.31
C TYR A 111 -6.27 -4.52 -9.73
N ARG A 112 -5.89 -4.10 -10.96
CA ARG A 112 -4.52 -4.30 -11.48
C ARG A 112 -3.47 -3.51 -10.69
N SER A 113 -3.80 -2.30 -10.24
CA SER A 113 -2.91 -1.46 -9.43
C SER A 113 -2.55 -2.12 -8.08
N ILE A 114 -3.43 -2.94 -7.54
CA ILE A 114 -3.19 -3.70 -6.30
C ILE A 114 -2.56 -5.05 -6.59
N VAL A 115 -3.25 -5.92 -7.34
CA VAL A 115 -2.95 -7.35 -7.43
C VAL A 115 -1.61 -7.64 -8.11
N ARG A 116 -1.23 -6.83 -9.10
CA ARG A 116 0.05 -6.90 -9.81
C ARG A 116 0.91 -5.65 -9.62
N SER A 117 0.43 -4.71 -8.82
CA SER A 117 1.13 -3.45 -8.61
C SER A 117 1.41 -2.64 -9.89
N SER A 118 0.53 -2.72 -10.92
CA SER A 118 0.73 -2.02 -12.19
C SER A 118 0.91 -0.51 -12.00
N ASN A 119 1.96 0.04 -12.58
CA ASN A 119 2.22 1.48 -12.59
C ASN A 119 1.31 2.18 -13.61
N LEU A 120 1.11 1.60 -14.80
CA LEU A 120 0.22 2.15 -15.82
C LEU A 120 -1.22 2.21 -15.34
N ALA A 121 -1.74 1.12 -14.75
CA ALA A 121 -3.09 1.11 -14.18
C ALA A 121 -3.24 2.13 -13.05
N THR A 122 -2.19 2.33 -12.24
CA THR A 122 -2.17 3.31 -11.16
C THR A 122 -2.29 4.74 -11.69
N ASN A 123 -1.49 5.12 -12.69
CA ASN A 123 -1.54 6.49 -13.21
C ASN A 123 -2.86 6.78 -13.95
N LEU A 124 -3.39 5.81 -14.70
CA LEU A 124 -4.71 5.95 -15.34
C LEU A 124 -5.84 6.12 -14.31
N LEU A 125 -5.79 5.37 -13.20
CA LEU A 125 -6.74 5.52 -12.11
C LEU A 125 -6.57 6.86 -11.38
N LEU A 126 -5.31 7.30 -11.18
CA LEU A 126 -5.00 8.57 -10.52
C LEU A 126 -5.47 9.77 -11.36
N ASP A 127 -5.36 9.69 -12.69
CA ASP A 127 -5.89 10.72 -13.60
C ASP A 127 -7.43 10.87 -13.46
N ALA A 128 -8.14 9.76 -13.26
CA ALA A 128 -9.59 9.77 -13.08
C ALA A 128 -10.02 10.26 -11.67
N VAL A 129 -9.26 9.92 -10.64
CA VAL A 129 -9.59 10.18 -9.23
C VAL A 129 -9.06 11.55 -8.76
N GLY A 130 -7.83 11.89 -9.16
CA GLY A 130 -7.11 13.08 -8.73
C GLY A 130 -6.46 12.95 -7.35
N THR A 131 -5.29 13.58 -7.17
CA THR A 131 -4.54 13.55 -5.90
C THR A 131 -5.32 14.16 -4.73
N SER A 132 -6.15 15.15 -4.98
CA SER A 132 -6.98 15.78 -3.93
C SER A 132 -7.96 14.81 -3.29
N ALA A 133 -8.60 13.94 -4.07
CA ALA A 133 -9.50 12.91 -3.55
C ALA A 133 -8.72 11.84 -2.77
N VAL A 134 -7.51 11.48 -3.25
CA VAL A 134 -6.62 10.57 -2.52
C VAL A 134 -6.24 11.14 -1.16
N MET A 135 -5.84 12.40 -1.08
CA MET A 135 -5.50 13.05 0.19
C MET A 135 -6.72 13.16 1.12
N ALA A 136 -7.91 13.46 0.58
CA ALA A 136 -9.14 13.46 1.38
C ALA A 136 -9.45 12.08 1.97
N ALA A 137 -9.22 10.99 1.23
CA ALA A 137 -9.40 9.63 1.72
C ALA A 137 -8.41 9.27 2.84
N VAL A 138 -7.14 9.65 2.67
CA VAL A 138 -6.07 9.46 3.68
C VAL A 138 -6.42 10.21 4.97
N HIS A 139 -6.80 11.47 4.88
CA HIS A 139 -7.17 12.28 6.05
C HIS A 139 -8.42 11.77 6.76
N ALA A 140 -9.40 11.24 6.02
CA ALA A 140 -10.65 10.73 6.59
C ALA A 140 -10.43 9.54 7.53
N VAL A 141 -9.34 8.77 7.37
CA VAL A 141 -8.97 7.66 8.27
C VAL A 141 -7.97 8.07 9.34
N GLY A 142 -7.64 9.38 9.44
CA GLY A 142 -6.69 9.90 10.41
C GLY A 142 -5.21 9.66 10.06
N ALA A 143 -4.92 9.26 8.83
CA ALA A 143 -3.58 9.07 8.30
C ALA A 143 -3.03 10.42 7.78
N THR A 144 -2.53 11.26 8.67
CA THR A 144 -2.21 12.67 8.39
C THR A 144 -0.74 12.93 8.05
N ASP A 145 0.12 11.94 8.23
CA ASP A 145 1.56 12.05 7.96
C ASP A 145 1.92 11.54 6.55
N SER A 146 0.96 10.91 5.85
CA SER A 146 1.13 10.41 4.47
C SER A 146 0.78 11.46 3.43
N VAL A 147 1.49 11.44 2.30
CA VAL A 147 1.29 12.37 1.18
C VAL A 147 1.26 11.59 -0.13
N VAL A 148 0.30 11.90 -1.00
CA VAL A 148 0.26 11.47 -2.39
C VAL A 148 0.16 12.71 -3.27
N ALA A 149 1.29 13.16 -3.81
CA ALA A 149 1.42 14.42 -4.51
C ALA A 149 1.54 14.29 -6.04
N ARG A 150 1.92 13.12 -6.54
CA ARG A 150 2.23 12.92 -7.97
C ARG A 150 1.96 11.48 -8.44
N GLY A 151 1.94 11.32 -9.75
CA GLY A 151 1.92 10.00 -10.40
C GLY A 151 3.23 9.21 -10.23
N ILE A 152 3.17 7.95 -10.58
CA ILE A 152 4.35 7.07 -10.62
C ILE A 152 5.23 7.54 -11.79
N GLU A 153 6.55 7.56 -11.60
CA GLU A 153 7.57 7.98 -12.59
C GLU A 153 7.47 9.44 -13.05
N ASP A 154 6.69 10.29 -12.41
CA ASP A 154 6.73 11.74 -12.63
C ASP A 154 8.04 12.33 -12.06
N ALA A 155 9.10 12.28 -12.87
CA ALA A 155 10.43 12.67 -12.46
C ALA A 155 10.52 14.19 -12.22
N GLU A 156 9.89 15.00 -13.07
CA GLU A 156 9.89 16.46 -12.95
C GLU A 156 9.24 16.90 -11.63
N ALA A 157 8.08 16.31 -11.28
CA ALA A 157 7.43 16.61 -10.02
C ALA A 157 8.27 16.14 -8.81
N ARG A 158 8.96 14.99 -8.93
CA ARG A 158 9.89 14.53 -7.90
C ARG A 158 11.05 15.51 -7.69
N GLU A 159 11.65 16.02 -8.76
CA GLU A 159 12.73 17.01 -8.72
C GLU A 159 12.25 18.35 -8.16
N ALA A 160 10.99 18.72 -8.41
CA ALA A 160 10.35 19.87 -7.80
C ALA A 160 9.97 19.67 -6.32
N GLY A 161 10.30 18.53 -5.70
CA GLY A 161 10.06 18.23 -4.29
C GLY A 161 8.67 17.65 -3.98
N LEU A 162 7.86 17.36 -4.97
CA LEU A 162 6.56 16.68 -4.79
C LEU A 162 6.80 15.19 -4.55
N GLN A 163 6.75 14.78 -3.29
CA GLN A 163 7.03 13.40 -2.88
C GLN A 163 5.76 12.66 -2.48
N ASN A 164 5.71 11.37 -2.79
CA ASN A 164 4.74 10.46 -2.22
C ASN A 164 5.36 9.83 -0.96
N LEU A 165 4.78 10.07 0.19
CA LEU A 165 5.29 9.65 1.48
C LEU A 165 4.26 8.83 2.24
N VAL A 166 4.72 7.86 3.02
CA VAL A 166 3.90 7.07 3.94
C VAL A 166 4.62 6.90 5.27
N THR A 167 3.86 6.59 6.30
CA THR A 167 4.38 6.13 7.59
C THR A 167 3.78 4.76 7.93
N ALA A 168 4.47 3.96 8.71
CA ALA A 168 3.94 2.66 9.15
C ALA A 168 2.63 2.81 9.92
N ARG A 169 2.50 3.88 10.71
CA ARG A 169 1.28 4.22 11.42
C ARG A 169 0.12 4.51 10.47
N ASP A 170 0.32 5.33 9.46
CA ASP A 170 -0.75 5.75 8.56
C ASP A 170 -1.25 4.59 7.69
N LEU A 171 -0.34 3.75 7.23
CA LEU A 171 -0.70 2.50 6.54
C LEU A 171 -1.52 1.59 7.48
N ALA A 172 -1.12 1.47 8.75
CA ALA A 172 -1.88 0.68 9.73
C ALA A 172 -3.26 1.26 10.00
N LEU A 173 -3.39 2.59 10.16
CA LEU A 173 -4.69 3.26 10.33
C LEU A 173 -5.60 3.01 9.12
N THR A 174 -5.05 3.09 7.92
CA THR A 174 -5.77 2.83 6.67
C THR A 174 -6.28 1.40 6.59
N LEU A 175 -5.44 0.41 6.89
CA LEU A 175 -5.83 -1.00 6.90
C LEU A 175 -6.87 -1.31 7.98
N ARG A 176 -6.72 -0.74 9.17
CA ARG A 176 -7.70 -0.86 10.27
C ARG A 176 -9.06 -0.29 9.87
N ALA A 177 -9.05 0.87 9.23
CA ALA A 177 -10.26 1.51 8.73
C ALA A 177 -10.98 0.67 7.66
N LEU A 178 -10.25 -0.08 6.83
CA LEU A 178 -10.85 -1.05 5.89
C LEU A 178 -11.56 -2.19 6.63
N VAL A 179 -10.93 -2.79 7.65
CA VAL A 179 -11.53 -3.90 8.39
C VAL A 179 -12.75 -3.45 9.20
N THR A 180 -12.71 -2.25 9.77
CA THR A 180 -13.83 -1.68 10.55
C THR A 180 -14.94 -1.08 9.69
N GLY A 181 -14.76 -1.01 8.35
CA GLY A 181 -15.75 -0.43 7.43
C GLY A 181 -15.86 1.10 7.54
N THR A 182 -14.76 1.78 7.93
CA THR A 182 -14.74 3.25 8.12
C THR A 182 -13.87 3.98 7.07
N ALA A 183 -13.13 3.24 6.24
CA ALA A 183 -12.35 3.82 5.15
C ALA A 183 -13.23 4.29 3.99
N ALA A 184 -14.32 3.58 3.73
CA ALA A 184 -15.37 3.82 2.74
C ALA A 184 -16.67 3.17 3.27
N GLY A 185 -17.71 3.04 2.46
CA GLY A 185 -18.88 2.23 2.82
C GLY A 185 -18.48 0.77 3.08
N ARG A 186 -19.27 0.05 3.87
CA ARG A 186 -18.96 -1.33 4.29
C ARG A 186 -18.69 -2.24 3.11
N ASP A 187 -19.57 -2.26 2.12
CA ASP A 187 -19.44 -3.14 0.93
C ASP A 187 -18.17 -2.81 0.14
N SER A 188 -17.85 -1.53 -0.03
CA SER A 188 -16.60 -1.06 -0.67
C SER A 188 -15.36 -1.51 0.12
N CYS A 189 -15.38 -1.41 1.44
CA CYS A 189 -14.29 -1.88 2.29
C CYS A 189 -14.08 -3.39 2.14
N GLU A 190 -15.14 -4.18 2.12
CA GLU A 190 -15.09 -5.64 1.94
C GLU A 190 -14.54 -6.00 0.55
N GLU A 191 -14.95 -5.28 -0.51
CA GLU A 191 -14.42 -5.46 -1.86
C GLU A 191 -12.93 -5.11 -1.92
N ILE A 192 -12.51 -3.96 -1.35
CA ILE A 192 -11.10 -3.56 -1.30
C ILE A 192 -10.25 -4.60 -0.54
N VAL A 193 -10.72 -5.11 0.60
CA VAL A 193 -10.03 -6.16 1.35
C VAL A 193 -9.92 -7.45 0.51
N SER A 194 -10.94 -7.78 -0.28
CA SER A 194 -10.91 -8.93 -1.20
C SER A 194 -9.88 -8.73 -2.32
N VAL A 195 -9.78 -7.53 -2.88
CA VAL A 195 -8.76 -7.18 -3.87
C VAL A 195 -7.35 -7.25 -3.28
N LEU A 196 -7.15 -6.75 -2.07
CA LEU A 196 -5.87 -6.85 -1.35
C LEU A 196 -5.49 -8.32 -1.05
N ALA A 197 -6.48 -9.18 -0.75
CA ALA A 197 -6.25 -10.61 -0.52
C ALA A 197 -5.97 -11.39 -1.82
N ALA A 198 -6.30 -10.83 -2.98
CA ALA A 198 -5.96 -11.41 -4.30
C ALA A 198 -4.55 -11.02 -4.79
N GLN A 199 -3.72 -10.40 -3.95
CA GLN A 199 -2.34 -10.02 -4.26
C GLN A 199 -1.53 -11.22 -4.79
N GLN A 200 -0.73 -10.99 -5.83
CA GLN A 200 0.08 -12.02 -6.49
C GLN A 200 1.59 -11.87 -6.23
N ILE A 201 2.02 -10.83 -5.53
CA ILE A 201 3.41 -10.59 -5.14
C ILE A 201 3.48 -10.81 -3.63
N ASN A 202 3.95 -11.99 -3.21
CA ASN A 202 3.78 -12.51 -1.84
C ASN A 202 5.12 -12.82 -1.14
N ASP A 203 6.18 -12.14 -1.50
CA ASP A 203 7.57 -12.36 -1.06
C ASP A 203 7.97 -11.60 0.22
N ALA A 204 7.07 -10.77 0.76
CA ALA A 204 7.30 -9.94 1.94
C ALA A 204 6.55 -10.49 3.19
N ILE A 205 5.51 -9.82 3.69
CA ILE A 205 4.75 -10.26 4.87
C ILE A 205 4.25 -11.72 4.73
N PRO A 206 3.61 -12.11 3.61
CA PRO A 206 3.13 -13.50 3.48
C PRO A 206 4.23 -14.55 3.62
N ALA A 207 5.45 -14.27 3.17
CA ALA A 207 6.60 -15.19 3.28
C ALA A 207 7.03 -15.42 4.76
N GLY A 208 6.63 -14.55 5.68
CA GLY A 208 6.89 -14.68 7.12
C GLY A 208 5.83 -15.47 7.90
N LEU A 209 4.72 -15.83 7.25
CA LEU A 209 3.55 -16.45 7.89
C LEU A 209 3.42 -17.94 7.53
N PRO A 210 2.67 -18.72 8.31
CA PRO A 210 2.39 -20.11 7.95
C PRO A 210 1.72 -20.22 6.57
N PRO A 211 2.06 -21.26 5.78
CA PRO A 211 1.42 -21.49 4.49
C PRO A 211 -0.10 -21.58 4.62
N GLY A 212 -0.82 -20.95 3.69
CA GLY A 212 -2.29 -20.92 3.67
C GLY A 212 -2.92 -19.83 4.53
N THR A 213 -2.14 -19.06 5.30
CA THR A 213 -2.68 -17.90 6.03
C THR A 213 -3.26 -16.89 5.03
N ARG A 214 -4.52 -16.49 5.22
CA ARG A 214 -5.13 -15.42 4.41
C ARG A 214 -4.53 -14.08 4.79
N VAL A 215 -4.01 -13.38 3.80
CA VAL A 215 -3.38 -12.04 3.96
C VAL A 215 -3.97 -11.09 2.93
N ALA A 216 -4.42 -9.93 3.36
CA ALA A 216 -4.81 -8.83 2.49
C ALA A 216 -3.75 -7.73 2.62
N HIS A 217 -2.95 -7.50 1.56
CA HIS A 217 -1.77 -6.65 1.70
C HIS A 217 -1.43 -5.84 0.45
N LYS A 218 -0.59 -4.84 0.63
CA LYS A 218 0.03 -4.08 -0.45
C LYS A 218 1.49 -3.83 -0.15
N SER A 219 2.36 -4.42 -0.96
CA SER A 219 3.80 -4.20 -0.97
C SER A 219 4.19 -2.98 -1.82
N GLY A 220 5.39 -2.46 -1.59
CA GLY A 220 5.98 -1.41 -2.41
C GLY A 220 7.50 -1.50 -2.33
N TRP A 221 8.17 -1.37 -3.48
CA TRP A 221 9.62 -1.44 -3.57
C TRP A 221 10.16 -0.53 -4.67
N VAL A 222 11.32 -0.03 -4.46
CA VAL A 222 12.28 0.54 -5.41
C VAL A 222 13.68 0.31 -4.83
N GLU A 223 14.73 0.63 -5.56
CA GLU A 223 16.10 0.51 -5.04
C GLU A 223 16.23 1.17 -3.67
N GLY A 224 16.72 0.43 -2.68
CA GLY A 224 16.90 0.89 -1.30
C GLY A 224 15.63 0.99 -0.46
N ILE A 225 14.48 0.60 -0.98
CA ILE A 225 13.19 0.69 -0.29
C ILE A 225 12.41 -0.60 -0.48
N SER A 226 11.93 -1.15 0.64
CA SER A 226 10.99 -2.26 0.64
C SER A 226 9.96 -2.05 1.75
N HIS A 227 8.68 -2.11 1.40
CA HIS A 227 7.57 -1.94 2.33
C HIS A 227 6.55 -3.04 2.13
N ASP A 228 5.87 -3.42 3.20
CA ASP A 228 4.61 -4.15 3.09
C ASP A 228 3.67 -3.79 4.24
N ALA A 229 2.39 -3.69 3.94
CA ALA A 229 1.33 -3.37 4.86
C ALA A 229 0.20 -4.38 4.70
N ALA A 230 -0.15 -5.10 5.76
CA ALA A 230 -1.04 -6.25 5.70
C ALA A 230 -2.07 -6.31 6.82
N ILE A 231 -3.24 -6.80 6.47
CA ILE A 231 -4.23 -7.39 7.38
C ILE A 231 -4.02 -8.90 7.30
N VAL A 232 -3.73 -9.52 8.43
CA VAL A 232 -3.54 -10.97 8.57
C VAL A 232 -4.78 -11.56 9.21
N PHE A 233 -5.29 -12.66 8.64
CA PHE A 233 -6.49 -13.36 9.11
C PHE A 233 -6.10 -14.76 9.59
N PRO A 234 -5.70 -14.93 10.86
CA PRO A 234 -5.49 -16.25 11.44
C PRO A 234 -6.82 -17.02 11.58
N ASP A 235 -6.76 -18.35 11.49
CA ASP A 235 -7.93 -19.20 11.74
C ASP A 235 -8.27 -19.32 13.25
N ASP A 236 -7.28 -19.07 14.11
CA ASP A 236 -7.29 -19.30 15.56
C ASP A 236 -7.28 -18.03 16.40
N ALA A 237 -7.36 -16.85 15.77
CA ALA A 237 -7.31 -15.56 16.45
C ALA A 237 -8.05 -14.47 15.63
N PRO A 238 -8.44 -13.35 16.27
CA PRO A 238 -8.94 -12.19 15.53
C PRO A 238 -7.91 -11.66 14.53
N PRO A 239 -8.36 -11.02 13.43
CA PRO A 239 -7.47 -10.39 12.47
C PRO A 239 -6.60 -9.31 13.13
N PHE A 240 -5.38 -9.16 12.63
CA PHE A 240 -4.45 -8.13 13.07
C PHE A 240 -3.78 -7.45 11.89
N VAL A 241 -3.18 -6.29 12.16
CA VAL A 241 -2.44 -5.51 11.17
C VAL A 241 -0.96 -5.56 11.50
N VAL A 242 -0.14 -5.74 10.47
CA VAL A 242 1.32 -5.57 10.53
C VAL A 242 1.78 -4.73 9.35
N VAL A 243 2.62 -3.76 9.62
CA VAL A 243 3.25 -2.88 8.63
C VAL A 243 4.73 -2.82 8.91
N VAL A 244 5.55 -3.03 7.90
CA VAL A 244 7.00 -2.84 7.98
C VAL A 244 7.43 -1.95 6.82
N CYS A 245 8.09 -0.85 7.13
CA CYS A 245 8.69 0.05 6.15
C CYS A 245 10.20 0.07 6.32
N THR A 246 10.94 -0.05 5.21
CA THR A 246 12.41 -0.02 5.21
C THR A 246 12.92 0.97 4.17
N THR A 247 13.93 1.75 4.55
CA THR A 247 14.70 2.62 3.66
C THR A 247 16.17 2.41 4.03
N SER A 248 16.94 1.75 3.17
CA SER A 248 18.31 1.32 3.50
C SER A 248 19.11 1.07 2.23
N THR A 249 20.40 0.84 2.38
CA THR A 249 21.30 0.40 1.29
C THR A 249 21.38 -1.13 1.18
N LEU A 250 20.55 -1.86 1.89
CA LEU A 250 20.47 -3.32 1.82
C LEU A 250 19.92 -3.77 0.45
N ASP A 251 20.36 -4.93 0.00
CA ASP A 251 19.78 -5.54 -1.18
C ASP A 251 18.30 -5.93 -0.95
N GLU A 252 17.56 -6.07 -2.04
CA GLU A 252 16.12 -6.35 -2.00
C GLU A 252 15.79 -7.60 -1.18
N SER A 253 16.55 -8.68 -1.36
CA SER A 253 16.29 -9.95 -0.68
C SER A 253 16.44 -9.82 0.85
N THR A 254 17.40 -9.06 1.30
CA THR A 254 17.62 -8.74 2.72
C THR A 254 16.48 -7.87 3.24
N GLY A 255 16.03 -6.86 2.49
CA GLY A 255 14.88 -6.02 2.83
C GLY A 255 13.61 -6.84 2.99
N LEU A 256 13.29 -7.71 2.03
CA LEU A 256 12.14 -8.62 2.08
C LEU A 256 12.25 -9.59 3.27
N GLY A 257 13.45 -10.12 3.53
CA GLY A 257 13.71 -10.98 4.69
C GLY A 257 13.43 -10.31 6.03
N LEU A 258 13.75 -9.01 6.17
CA LEU A 258 13.41 -8.23 7.37
C LEU A 258 11.89 -8.06 7.52
N ILE A 259 11.17 -7.78 6.44
CA ILE A 259 9.70 -7.67 6.46
C ILE A 259 9.07 -9.00 6.87
N ALA A 260 9.51 -10.11 6.28
CA ALA A 260 9.05 -11.44 6.64
C ALA A 260 9.34 -11.81 8.11
N ALA A 261 10.51 -11.39 8.64
CA ALA A 261 10.85 -11.59 10.05
C ALA A 261 9.92 -10.80 10.99
N GLY A 262 9.59 -9.56 10.65
CA GLY A 262 8.61 -8.75 11.38
C GLY A 262 7.22 -9.38 11.41
N ALA A 263 6.77 -9.90 10.28
CA ALA A 263 5.50 -10.62 10.17
C ALA A 263 5.49 -11.90 11.03
N ARG A 264 6.58 -12.67 11.02
CA ARG A 264 6.74 -13.87 11.85
C ARG A 264 6.73 -13.54 13.34
N ALA A 265 7.37 -12.43 13.75
CA ALA A 265 7.36 -11.96 15.14
C ALA A 265 5.94 -11.57 15.57
N ALA A 266 5.20 -10.82 14.73
CA ALA A 266 3.82 -10.43 14.98
C ALA A 266 2.89 -11.66 15.09
N TRP A 267 3.09 -12.65 14.22
CA TRP A 267 2.36 -13.92 14.28
C TRP A 267 2.59 -14.66 15.60
N SER A 268 3.84 -14.70 16.04
CA SER A 268 4.23 -15.42 17.27
C SER A 268 3.69 -14.75 18.54
N ASP A 269 3.54 -13.44 18.54
CA ASP A 269 3.07 -12.65 19.68
C ASP A 269 1.55 -12.37 19.65
N ARG A 270 0.82 -12.79 18.59
CA ARG A 270 -0.63 -12.57 18.52
C ARG A 270 -1.34 -13.26 19.67
N PRO A 271 -2.36 -12.66 20.27
CA PRO A 271 -3.21 -13.33 21.24
C PRO A 271 -3.87 -14.54 20.60
N GLN A 272 -3.75 -15.70 21.21
CA GLN A 272 -4.53 -16.90 20.85
C GLN A 272 -5.88 -16.85 21.58
N SER A 273 -6.95 -17.28 20.90
CA SER A 273 -8.33 -17.31 21.44
C SER A 273 -8.47 -18.31 22.57
#